data_a01e03c730e80b30c0271d9461f4ca62
#
_entry.id   a01e03c730e80b30c0271d9461f4ca62
#
_cell.length_a   1.000
_cell.length_b   1.000
_cell.length_c   1.000
_cell.angle_alpha   90.00
_cell.angle_beta   90.00
_cell.angle_gamma   90.00
#
_symmetry.space_group_name_H-M   'P 1'
#
loop_
_entity.id
_entity.type
_entity.pdbx_description
1 polymer ?
#
loop_
_entity_poly.entity_id
_entity_poly.type
_entity_poly.pdbx_seq_one_letter_code
_entity_poly.pdbx_strand_id
1 'polypeptide(L)'
;MPIRMPEQIVHGDLLGNVLFADGLPPAVIDWPAYWRPVAWAAAVAAVDAMVWHGAGAGVIERWAHLPEWGQMLLRAAIYRLGTWDAAGWPQEPEEPYRPVVAEIVGFAAGQTRSSQVT
;
A
#
# COMPACT_ATOMS: atom_id res chain seq x y z
N MET A 1 -4.96 6.14 14.39
CA MET A 1 -5.68 7.42 14.14
C MET A 1 -6.92 7.14 13.32
N PRO A 2 -8.07 7.68 13.70
CA PRO A 2 -9.26 7.54 12.87
C PRO A 2 -9.09 8.29 11.55
N ILE A 3 -9.60 7.70 10.49
CA ILE A 3 -9.55 8.26 9.14
C ILE A 3 -10.96 8.65 8.70
N ARG A 4 -11.09 9.86 8.18
CA ARG A 4 -12.36 10.36 7.66
C ARG A 4 -12.21 10.67 6.17
N MET A 5 -12.23 9.64 5.37
CA MET A 5 -12.16 9.75 3.92
C MET A 5 -13.27 8.93 3.30
N PRO A 6 -13.77 9.35 2.12
CA PRO A 6 -14.73 8.53 1.39
C PRO A 6 -14.20 7.14 1.14
N GLU A 7 -15.07 6.15 1.25
CA GLU A 7 -14.77 4.77 0.95
C GLU A 7 -15.60 4.30 -0.24
N GLN A 8 -15.04 3.37 -0.97
CA GLN A 8 -15.69 2.74 -2.11
C GLN A 8 -15.15 1.34 -2.29
N ILE A 9 -15.68 0.60 -3.25
CA ILE A 9 -15.12 -0.70 -3.61
C ILE A 9 -13.77 -0.46 -4.28
N VAL A 10 -12.74 -1.10 -3.74
CA VAL A 10 -11.38 -1.01 -4.25
C VAL A 10 -10.79 -2.40 -4.43
N HIS A 11 -9.80 -2.52 -5.31
CA HIS A 11 -9.04 -3.75 -5.50
C HIS A 11 -7.95 -3.84 -4.43
N GLY A 12 -7.94 -4.92 -3.68
CA GLY A 12 -6.98 -5.13 -2.59
C GLY A 12 -5.67 -5.80 -3.01
N ASP A 13 -5.46 -6.06 -4.31
CA ASP A 13 -4.27 -6.77 -4.79
C ASP A 13 -4.00 -6.43 -6.27
N LEU A 14 -3.94 -5.14 -6.57
CA LEU A 14 -3.92 -4.67 -7.96
C LEU A 14 -2.61 -5.00 -8.67
N LEU A 15 -1.47 -4.83 -8.02
CA LEU A 15 -0.17 -5.01 -8.65
C LEU A 15 0.03 -6.49 -9.03
N GLY A 16 0.36 -6.74 -10.30
CA GLY A 16 0.45 -8.09 -10.85
C GLY A 16 -0.87 -8.64 -11.38
N ASN A 17 -1.98 -7.94 -11.17
CA ASN A 17 -3.32 -8.36 -11.61
C ASN A 17 -3.92 -7.43 -12.66
N VAL A 18 -3.07 -6.72 -13.40
CA VAL A 18 -3.47 -5.92 -14.55
C VAL A 18 -2.83 -6.51 -15.79
N LEU A 19 -3.64 -6.89 -16.75
CA LEU A 19 -3.18 -7.48 -18.02
C LEU A 19 -3.19 -6.41 -19.11
N PHE A 20 -2.14 -6.40 -19.90
CA PHE A 20 -1.99 -5.48 -21.03
C PHE A 20 -1.84 -6.27 -22.31
N ALA A 21 -2.48 -5.79 -23.38
CA ALA A 21 -2.33 -6.36 -24.73
C ALA A 21 -2.45 -5.23 -25.74
N ASP A 22 -1.72 -5.37 -26.86
CA ASP A 22 -1.70 -4.36 -27.92
C ASP A 22 -3.11 -4.11 -28.46
N GLY A 23 -3.49 -2.84 -28.56
CA GLY A 23 -4.78 -2.43 -29.09
C GLY A 23 -5.99 -2.67 -28.20
N LEU A 24 -5.77 -3.16 -26.96
CA LEU A 24 -6.84 -3.40 -25.99
C LEU A 24 -6.64 -2.55 -24.72
N PRO A 25 -7.73 -2.16 -24.06
CA PRO A 25 -7.61 -1.51 -22.75
C PRO A 25 -7.05 -2.49 -21.72
N PRO A 26 -6.42 -1.99 -20.63
CA PRO A 26 -5.97 -2.85 -19.54
C PRO A 26 -7.14 -3.63 -18.93
N ALA A 27 -6.90 -4.90 -18.60
CA ALA A 27 -7.88 -5.75 -17.93
C ALA A 27 -7.42 -6.06 -16.51
N VAL A 28 -8.32 -5.89 -15.55
CA VAL A 28 -8.05 -6.17 -14.14
C VAL A 28 -8.65 -7.52 -13.79
N ILE A 29 -7.85 -8.38 -13.16
CA ILE A 29 -8.27 -9.72 -12.76
C ILE A 29 -8.04 -9.93 -11.25
N ASP A 30 -8.49 -11.06 -10.73
CA ASP A 30 -8.32 -11.46 -9.32
C ASP A 30 -8.70 -10.34 -8.35
N TRP A 31 -9.98 -10.08 -8.24
CA TRP A 31 -10.56 -8.98 -7.49
C TRP A 31 -10.86 -9.31 -6.02
N PRO A 32 -9.90 -9.24 -5.10
CA PRO A 32 -10.29 -9.14 -3.70
C PRO A 32 -10.88 -7.74 -3.47
N ALA A 33 -12.20 -7.69 -3.31
CA ALA A 33 -12.94 -6.44 -3.19
C ALA A 33 -13.03 -6.02 -1.74
N TYR A 34 -12.65 -4.77 -1.46
CA TYR A 34 -12.73 -4.17 -0.14
C TYR A 34 -13.44 -2.83 -0.21
N TRP A 35 -14.09 -2.46 0.87
CA TRP A 35 -14.69 -1.15 1.04
C TRP A 35 -13.72 -0.28 1.84
N ARG A 36 -12.94 0.53 1.13
CA ARG A 36 -11.84 1.32 1.71
C ARG A 36 -11.63 2.61 0.92
N PRO A 37 -10.89 3.58 1.46
CA PRO A 37 -10.46 4.74 0.67
C PRO A 37 -9.60 4.32 -0.53
N VAL A 38 -9.70 5.08 -1.63
CA VAL A 38 -8.89 4.83 -2.83
C VAL A 38 -7.39 4.89 -2.52
N ALA A 39 -6.98 5.83 -1.67
CA ALA A 39 -5.57 5.97 -1.28
C ALA A 39 -5.04 4.71 -0.56
N TRP A 40 -5.89 3.94 0.13
CA TRP A 40 -5.48 2.68 0.73
C TRP A 40 -5.11 1.65 -0.36
N ALA A 41 -5.92 1.53 -1.40
CA ALA A 41 -5.61 0.61 -2.51
C ALA A 41 -4.31 1.02 -3.22
N ALA A 42 -4.09 2.31 -3.41
CA ALA A 42 -2.83 2.82 -3.96
C ALA A 42 -1.65 2.50 -3.03
N ALA A 43 -1.85 2.61 -1.72
CA ALA A 43 -0.81 2.28 -0.74
C ALA A 43 -0.46 0.79 -0.74
N VAL A 44 -1.45 -0.10 -0.89
CA VAL A 44 -1.20 -1.54 -1.04
C VAL A 44 -0.32 -1.81 -2.25
N ALA A 45 -0.65 -1.19 -3.39
CA ALA A 45 0.16 -1.33 -4.61
C ALA A 45 1.58 -0.78 -4.42
N ALA A 46 1.75 0.32 -3.71
CA ALA A 46 3.06 0.89 -3.42
C ALA A 46 3.89 -0.02 -2.52
N VAL A 47 3.29 -0.59 -1.48
CA VAL A 47 3.96 -1.55 -0.59
C VAL A 47 4.41 -2.78 -1.39
N ASP A 48 3.52 -3.34 -2.21
CA ASP A 48 3.86 -4.50 -3.05
C ASP A 48 4.98 -4.18 -4.04
N ALA A 49 4.98 -2.99 -4.62
CA ALA A 49 6.03 -2.55 -5.54
C ALA A 49 7.40 -2.52 -4.85
N MET A 50 7.46 -2.00 -3.64
CA MET A 50 8.72 -1.92 -2.88
C MET A 50 9.19 -3.28 -2.38
N VAL A 51 8.27 -4.12 -1.92
CA VAL A 51 8.62 -5.42 -1.32
C VAL A 51 8.97 -6.45 -2.39
N TRP A 52 8.18 -6.53 -3.45
CA TRP A 52 8.23 -7.66 -4.40
C TRP A 52 8.70 -7.30 -5.80
N HIS A 53 8.66 -6.03 -6.18
CA HIS A 53 8.92 -5.61 -7.57
C HIS A 53 10.12 -4.67 -7.72
N GLY A 54 10.93 -4.54 -6.68
CA GLY A 54 12.19 -3.81 -6.76
C GLY A 54 12.07 -2.29 -6.79
N ALA A 55 10.90 -1.73 -6.51
CA ALA A 55 10.76 -0.28 -6.44
C ALA A 55 11.50 0.28 -5.23
N GLY A 56 12.16 1.41 -5.41
CA GLY A 56 12.82 2.10 -4.31
C GLY A 56 11.85 2.93 -3.48
N ALA A 57 12.32 3.44 -2.33
CA ALA A 57 11.54 4.25 -1.40
C ALA A 57 11.01 5.56 -2.03
N GLY A 58 11.54 5.98 -3.17
CA GLY A 58 11.02 7.12 -3.94
C GLY A 58 9.55 7.00 -4.34
N VAL A 59 9.01 5.77 -4.38
CA VAL A 59 7.57 5.53 -4.59
C VAL A 59 6.73 6.21 -3.49
N ILE A 60 7.20 6.22 -2.25
CA ILE A 60 6.52 6.87 -1.14
C ILE A 60 6.37 8.38 -1.42
N GLU A 61 7.46 9.02 -1.81
CA GLU A 61 7.47 10.45 -2.08
C GLU A 61 6.64 10.81 -3.31
N ARG A 62 6.67 9.97 -4.33
CA ARG A 62 5.94 10.21 -5.58
C ARG A 62 4.45 10.38 -5.36
N TRP A 63 3.87 9.64 -4.42
CA TRP A 63 2.44 9.63 -4.16
C TRP A 63 2.05 10.37 -2.88
N ALA A 64 2.99 11.15 -2.31
CA ALA A 64 2.79 11.85 -1.06
C ALA A 64 1.66 12.90 -1.10
N HIS A 65 1.20 13.28 -2.29
CA HIS A 65 0.07 14.19 -2.46
C HIS A 65 -1.29 13.55 -2.16
N LEU A 66 -1.35 12.21 -2.06
CA LEU A 66 -2.59 11.52 -1.74
C LEU A 66 -2.97 11.76 -0.27
N PRO A 67 -4.28 11.90 0.03
CA PRO A 67 -4.72 12.23 1.39
C PRO A 67 -4.36 11.11 2.37
N GLU A 68 -3.91 11.50 3.56
CA GLU A 68 -3.54 10.60 4.65
C GLU A 68 -2.53 9.51 4.22
N TRP A 69 -1.62 9.87 3.33
CA TRP A 69 -0.74 8.89 2.68
C TRP A 69 0.07 8.05 3.67
N GLY A 70 0.65 8.68 4.69
CA GLY A 70 1.42 7.95 5.72
C GLY A 70 0.58 6.92 6.46
N GLN A 71 -0.66 7.28 6.83
CA GLN A 71 -1.58 6.35 7.49
C GLN A 71 -2.03 5.23 6.55
N MET A 72 -2.23 5.54 5.27
CA MET A 72 -2.60 4.54 4.27
C MET A 72 -1.48 3.52 4.05
N LEU A 73 -0.24 3.98 4.00
CA LEU A 73 0.93 3.10 3.88
C LEU A 73 1.06 2.18 5.10
N LEU A 74 0.89 2.72 6.32
CA LEU A 74 0.93 1.90 7.53
C LEU A 74 -0.16 0.83 7.53
N ARG A 75 -1.38 1.20 7.16
CA ARG A 75 -2.51 0.27 7.08
C ARG A 75 -2.31 -0.77 6.00
N ALA A 76 -1.73 -0.41 4.87
CA ALA A 76 -1.41 -1.35 3.80
C ALA A 76 -0.36 -2.37 4.25
N ALA A 77 0.67 -1.94 4.97
CA ALA A 77 1.69 -2.84 5.52
C ALA A 77 1.07 -3.80 6.54
N ILE A 78 0.23 -3.31 7.43
CA ILE A 78 -0.50 -4.14 8.40
C ILE A 78 -1.37 -5.18 7.68
N TYR A 79 -2.08 -4.77 6.65
CA TYR A 79 -2.92 -5.66 5.84
C TYR A 79 -2.09 -6.79 5.23
N ARG A 80 -0.94 -6.48 4.64
CA ARG A 80 -0.09 -7.50 4.02
C ARG A 80 0.52 -8.46 5.04
N LEU A 81 1.04 -7.95 6.13
CA LEU A 81 1.62 -8.79 7.19
C LEU A 81 0.54 -9.67 7.84
N GLY A 82 -0.66 -9.12 8.08
CA GLY A 82 -1.78 -9.88 8.60
C GLY A 82 -2.26 -10.96 7.64
N THR A 83 -2.29 -10.68 6.34
CA THR A 83 -2.65 -11.67 5.31
C THR A 83 -1.66 -12.82 5.29
N TRP A 84 -0.36 -12.52 5.39
CA TRP A 84 0.69 -13.53 5.41
C TRP A 84 0.55 -14.44 6.63
N ASP A 85 0.37 -13.86 7.80
CA ASP A 85 0.18 -14.59 9.05
C ASP A 85 -1.06 -15.49 8.99
N ALA A 86 -2.18 -14.95 8.52
CA ALA A 86 -3.44 -15.70 8.38
C ALA A 86 -3.34 -16.86 7.39
N ALA A 87 -2.50 -16.74 6.36
CA ALA A 87 -2.27 -17.80 5.39
C ALA A 87 -1.41 -18.94 5.95
N GLY A 88 -0.76 -18.74 7.09
CA GLY A 88 0.08 -19.77 7.72
C GLY A 88 1.30 -20.15 6.90
N TRP A 89 1.80 -19.25 6.06
CA TRP A 89 2.98 -19.52 5.23
C TRP A 89 4.23 -19.67 6.10
N PRO A 90 5.05 -20.70 5.85
CA PRO A 90 6.17 -21.05 6.75
C PRO A 90 7.39 -20.14 6.64
N GLN A 91 7.42 -19.24 5.68
CA GLN A 91 8.53 -18.31 5.48
C GLN A 91 8.34 -17.10 6.40
N GLU A 92 9.44 -16.57 6.90
CA GLU A 92 9.39 -15.35 7.69
C GLU A 92 9.06 -14.16 6.78
N PRO A 93 7.84 -13.59 6.85
CA PRO A 93 7.48 -12.49 5.99
C PRO A 93 8.17 -11.19 6.36
N GLU A 94 8.77 -11.15 7.52
CA GLU A 94 9.40 -9.96 8.09
C GLU A 94 10.59 -9.49 7.28
N GLU A 95 11.37 -10.42 6.72
CA GLU A 95 12.61 -10.10 6.00
C GLU A 95 12.41 -9.12 4.86
N PRO A 96 11.55 -9.38 3.86
CA PRO A 96 11.36 -8.44 2.77
C PRO A 96 10.58 -7.19 3.16
N TYR A 97 9.77 -7.26 4.22
CA TYR A 97 8.96 -6.11 4.68
C TYR A 97 9.72 -5.18 5.61
N ARG A 98 10.72 -5.67 6.35
CA ARG A 98 11.41 -4.91 7.38
C ARG A 98 11.96 -3.57 6.89
N PRO A 99 12.75 -3.49 5.80
CA PRO A 99 13.24 -2.20 5.34
C PRO A 99 12.13 -1.29 4.82
N VAL A 100 11.11 -1.86 4.20
CA VAL A 100 9.97 -1.08 3.68
C VAL A 100 9.17 -0.49 4.84
N VAL A 101 8.91 -1.27 5.89
CA VAL A 101 8.21 -0.79 7.09
C VAL A 101 8.99 0.34 7.75
N ALA A 102 10.31 0.24 7.84
CA ALA A 102 11.15 1.29 8.41
C ALA A 102 11.00 2.61 7.63
N GLU A 103 10.99 2.56 6.30
CA GLU A 103 10.79 3.74 5.46
C GLU A 103 9.38 4.34 5.65
N ILE A 104 8.36 3.50 5.72
CA ILE A 104 6.97 3.93 5.92
C ILE A 104 6.81 4.61 7.29
N VAL A 105 7.34 4.01 8.34
CA VAL A 105 7.27 4.57 9.68
C VAL A 105 7.96 5.93 9.75
N GLY A 106 9.13 6.06 9.14
CA GLY A 106 9.85 7.33 9.06
C GLY A 106 9.07 8.41 8.35
N PHE A 107 8.46 8.07 7.21
CA PHE A 107 7.63 8.99 6.45
C PHE A 107 6.39 9.42 7.24
N ALA A 108 5.66 8.49 7.83
CA ALA A 108 4.45 8.77 8.59
C ALA A 108 4.74 9.66 9.81
N ALA A 109 5.85 9.42 10.50
CA ALA A 109 6.28 10.25 11.62
C ALA A 109 6.61 11.68 11.16
N GLY A 110 7.22 11.83 9.99
CA GLY A 110 7.50 13.13 9.39
C GLY A 110 6.24 13.92 9.06
N GLN A 111 5.23 13.25 8.50
CA GLN A 111 3.93 13.87 8.20
C GLN A 111 3.22 14.36 9.47
N THR A 112 3.22 13.59 10.52
CA THR A 112 2.60 13.98 11.79
C THR A 112 3.27 15.23 12.35
N ARG A 113 4.60 15.31 12.32
CA ARG A 113 5.33 16.49 12.79
C ARG A 113 5.02 17.73 11.97
N SER A 114 4.95 17.61 10.66
CA SER A 114 4.61 18.71 9.76
C SER A 114 3.20 19.25 10.03
N SER A 115 2.24 18.37 10.29
CA SER A 115 0.87 18.75 10.60
C SER A 115 0.77 19.50 11.94
N GLN A 116 1.64 19.21 12.91
CA GLN A 116 1.65 19.87 14.21
C GLN A 116 2.28 21.28 14.17
N VAL A 117 3.13 21.54 13.19
CA VAL A 117 3.81 22.84 13.04
C VAL A 117 2.93 23.87 12.35
N THR A 118 1.95 23.46 11.58
CA THR A 118 0.99 24.33 10.93
C THR A 118 -0.26 24.50 11.77
#